data_331fda55d1822b5e85379c45aeca6748
#
_entry.id   331fda55d1822b5e85379c45aeca6748
#
_cell.length_a   1.000
_cell.length_b   1.000
_cell.length_c   1.000
_cell.angle_alpha   90.00
_cell.angle_beta   90.00
_cell.angle_gamma   90.00
#
_symmetry.space_group_name_H-M   'P 1'
#
loop_
_entity.id
_entity.type
_entity.pdbx_description
1 polymer ?
#
loop_
_entity_poly.entity_id
_entity_poly.type
_entity_poly.pdbx_seq_one_letter_code
_entity_poly.pdbx_strand_id
1 'polypeptide(L)'
;MPPPRSAGILLYRRLAGETEVLLIHPGGPYWSSKDVGAWMIPKGGVDEGEAAQDAAAREFEEETGAPLVAEPTPLCRVRQSGGKIVEVFAAEADFDPATLKSTEFEMEWPPRSGQLRRFPEADRARWMTLAEARRMMLESQRPMLDALEAKLQSMR
;
A
#
# COMPACT_ATOMS: atom_id res chain seq x y z
N MET A 1 2.23 -12.50 23.22
CA MET A 1 1.88 -12.65 21.80
C MET A 1 2.62 -11.61 20.97
N PRO A 2 3.25 -11.99 19.89
CA PRO A 2 3.85 -10.98 19.02
C PRO A 2 2.76 -10.08 18.44
N PRO A 3 3.06 -8.80 18.13
CA PRO A 3 2.08 -7.94 17.51
C PRO A 3 1.70 -8.46 16.12
N PRO A 4 0.49 -8.15 15.63
CA PRO A 4 0.09 -8.54 14.28
C PRO A 4 1.08 -7.99 13.26
N ARG A 5 1.42 -8.83 12.28
CA ARG A 5 2.36 -8.46 11.21
C ARG A 5 1.60 -8.28 9.91
N SER A 6 1.97 -7.23 9.19
CA SER A 6 1.51 -6.99 7.83
C SER A 6 2.71 -6.86 6.91
N ALA A 7 2.48 -7.05 5.64
CA ALA A 7 3.50 -6.86 4.62
C ALA A 7 2.88 -6.13 3.44
N GLY A 8 3.68 -5.32 2.76
CA GLY A 8 3.19 -4.55 1.63
C GLY A 8 4.28 -4.23 0.63
N ILE A 9 3.84 -3.74 -0.52
CA ILE A 9 4.72 -3.42 -1.65
C ILE A 9 4.73 -1.91 -1.89
N LEU A 10 5.92 -1.34 -1.86
CA LEU A 10 6.15 0.00 -2.38
C LEU A 10 6.64 -0.16 -3.81
N LEU A 11 5.71 -0.09 -4.75
CA LEU A 11 6.03 -0.17 -6.17
C LEU A 11 6.55 1.18 -6.62
N TYR A 12 7.65 1.19 -7.35
CA TYR A 12 8.21 2.44 -7.85
C TYR A 12 8.60 2.30 -9.31
N ARG A 13 8.70 3.45 -9.96
CA ARG A 13 9.19 3.54 -11.34
C ARG A 13 9.98 4.83 -11.48
N ARG A 14 10.80 4.90 -12.52
CA ARG A 14 11.54 6.11 -12.85
C ARG A 14 11.08 6.62 -14.21
N LEU A 15 10.61 7.85 -14.22
CA LEU A 15 10.07 8.46 -15.42
C LEU A 15 10.67 9.85 -15.57
N ALA A 16 11.34 10.09 -16.71
CA ALA A 16 11.99 11.36 -17.00
C ALA A 16 12.96 11.82 -15.88
N GLY A 17 13.68 10.85 -15.29
CA GLY A 17 14.65 11.15 -14.23
C GLY A 17 14.04 11.30 -12.83
N GLU A 18 12.73 11.17 -12.71
CA GLU A 18 12.05 11.27 -11.42
C GLU A 18 11.55 9.92 -10.95
N THR A 19 11.67 9.68 -9.64
CA THR A 19 11.12 8.48 -9.02
C THR A 19 9.68 8.75 -8.65
N GLU A 20 8.80 7.83 -9.04
CA GLU A 20 7.39 7.85 -8.63
C GLU A 20 7.06 6.56 -7.90
N VAL A 21 6.13 6.66 -6.94
CA VAL A 21 5.65 5.50 -6.18
C VAL A 21 4.16 5.36 -6.40
N LEU A 22 3.70 4.10 -6.39
CA LEU A 22 2.28 3.80 -6.54
C LEU A 22 1.63 3.75 -5.17
N LEU A 23 0.63 4.59 -4.98
CA LEU A 23 -0.16 4.61 -3.76
C LEU A 23 -1.62 4.33 -4.09
N ILE A 24 -2.33 3.75 -3.14
CA ILE A 24 -3.76 3.49 -3.25
C ILE A 24 -4.51 4.32 -2.22
N HIS A 25 -5.74 4.66 -2.58
CA HIS A 25 -6.67 5.33 -1.68
C HIS A 25 -7.60 4.26 -1.11
N PRO A 26 -7.74 4.18 0.23
CA PRO A 26 -8.62 3.18 0.81
C PRO A 26 -10.08 3.45 0.46
N GLY A 27 -10.81 2.38 0.15
CA GLY A 27 -12.22 2.48 -0.18
C GLY A 27 -13.09 2.47 1.06
N GLY A 28 -14.38 2.67 0.83
CA GLY A 28 -15.37 2.66 1.89
C GLY A 28 -15.75 4.05 2.37
N PRO A 29 -16.86 4.14 3.11
CA PRO A 29 -17.46 5.44 3.44
C PRO A 29 -16.63 6.27 4.41
N TYR A 30 -15.81 5.66 5.27
CA TYR A 30 -15.01 6.40 6.22
C TYR A 30 -13.85 7.16 5.56
N TRP A 31 -13.44 6.74 4.37
CA TRP A 31 -12.31 7.33 3.67
C TRP A 31 -12.72 8.18 2.47
N SER A 32 -14.00 8.12 2.07
CA SER A 32 -14.46 8.71 0.81
C SER A 32 -14.22 10.22 0.71
N SER A 33 -14.22 10.95 1.83
CA SER A 33 -14.00 12.39 1.85
C SER A 33 -12.57 12.77 2.23
N LYS A 34 -11.70 11.80 2.49
CA LYS A 34 -10.32 12.05 2.88
C LYS A 34 -9.39 11.92 1.69
N ASP A 35 -8.40 12.81 1.61
CA ASP A 35 -7.44 12.81 0.52
C ASP A 35 -6.03 12.99 1.07
N VAL A 36 -5.63 14.20 1.44
CA VAL A 36 -4.31 14.44 2.02
C VAL A 36 -4.10 13.61 3.28
N GLY A 37 -3.02 12.84 3.31
CA GLY A 37 -2.71 11.98 4.45
C GLY A 37 -3.47 10.66 4.48
N ALA A 38 -4.23 10.34 3.42
CA ALA A 38 -5.05 9.13 3.37
C ALA A 38 -4.47 8.02 2.52
N TRP A 39 -3.53 8.32 1.64
CA TRP A 39 -2.98 7.35 0.70
C TRP A 39 -1.97 6.43 1.36
N MET A 40 -1.89 5.21 0.87
CA MET A 40 -1.05 4.18 1.48
C MET A 40 -0.57 3.18 0.44
N ILE A 41 0.36 2.31 0.83
CA ILE A 41 0.78 1.21 -0.05
C ILE A 41 -0.23 0.05 0.06
N PRO A 42 -0.32 -0.77 -0.99
CA PRO A 42 -1.06 -2.04 -0.89
C PRO A 42 -0.39 -2.93 0.16
N LYS A 43 -1.15 -3.40 1.15
CA LYS A 43 -0.62 -4.19 2.25
C LYS A 43 -1.73 -4.97 2.92
N GLY A 44 -1.34 -6.01 3.64
CA GLY A 44 -2.28 -6.76 4.45
C GLY A 44 -1.57 -7.74 5.36
N GLY A 45 -2.36 -8.55 6.06
CA GLY A 45 -1.86 -9.46 7.07
C GLY A 45 -1.01 -10.60 6.50
N VAL A 46 0.02 -10.97 7.26
CA VAL A 46 0.84 -12.14 6.96
C VAL A 46 0.17 -13.35 7.62
N ASP A 47 -0.16 -14.36 6.82
CA ASP A 47 -0.80 -15.57 7.33
C ASP A 47 0.22 -16.43 8.06
N GLU A 48 -0.29 -17.30 8.93
CA GLU A 48 0.56 -18.25 9.66
C GLU A 48 1.31 -19.12 8.67
N GLY A 49 2.62 -19.23 8.83
CA GLY A 49 3.46 -20.02 7.96
C GLY A 49 3.82 -19.37 6.64
N GLU A 50 3.29 -18.17 6.37
CA GLU A 50 3.56 -17.45 5.14
C GLU A 50 4.79 -16.55 5.32
N ALA A 51 5.68 -16.51 4.31
CA ALA A 51 6.77 -15.56 4.32
C ALA A 51 6.23 -14.16 4.06
N ALA A 52 6.81 -13.16 4.72
CA ALA A 52 6.36 -11.77 4.56
C ALA A 52 6.43 -11.30 3.11
N GLN A 53 7.46 -11.70 2.37
CA GLN A 53 7.60 -11.34 0.96
C GLN A 53 6.46 -11.89 0.11
N ASP A 54 6.04 -13.13 0.39
CA ASP A 54 4.94 -13.75 -0.34
C ASP A 54 3.60 -13.10 0.03
N ALA A 55 3.43 -12.74 1.31
CA ALA A 55 2.24 -12.02 1.76
C ALA A 55 2.14 -10.65 1.08
N ALA A 56 3.27 -9.94 0.97
CA ALA A 56 3.29 -8.63 0.31
C ALA A 56 2.85 -8.74 -1.15
N ALA A 57 3.37 -9.74 -1.88
CA ALA A 57 3.00 -9.95 -3.28
C ALA A 57 1.51 -10.34 -3.42
N ARG A 58 1.03 -11.20 -2.53
CA ARG A 58 -0.37 -11.62 -2.53
C ARG A 58 -1.30 -10.41 -2.27
N GLU A 59 -0.98 -9.61 -1.28
CA GLU A 59 -1.78 -8.43 -0.94
C GLU A 59 -1.76 -7.40 -2.06
N PHE A 60 -0.63 -7.26 -2.74
CA PHE A 60 -0.54 -6.37 -3.90
C PHE A 60 -1.55 -6.80 -4.97
N GLU A 61 -1.59 -8.09 -5.28
CA GLU A 61 -2.53 -8.60 -6.28
C GLU A 61 -3.98 -8.44 -5.85
N GLU A 62 -4.28 -8.71 -4.57
CA GLU A 62 -5.63 -8.58 -4.06
C GLU A 62 -6.12 -7.12 -4.10
N GLU A 63 -5.25 -6.18 -3.78
CA GLU A 63 -5.65 -4.78 -3.69
C GLU A 63 -5.55 -4.02 -5.01
N THR A 64 -4.79 -4.52 -5.98
CA THR A 64 -4.67 -3.85 -7.29
C THR A 64 -5.32 -4.62 -8.43
N GLY A 65 -5.50 -5.91 -8.28
CA GLY A 65 -6.02 -6.79 -9.31
C GLY A 65 -4.98 -7.27 -10.31
N ALA A 66 -3.71 -6.89 -10.11
CA ALA A 66 -2.63 -7.27 -11.01
C ALA A 66 -1.55 -8.07 -10.26
N PRO A 67 -1.01 -9.14 -10.86
CA PRO A 67 0.08 -9.86 -10.21
C PRO A 67 1.33 -8.98 -10.17
N LEU A 68 2.12 -9.14 -9.11
CA LEU A 68 3.40 -8.45 -9.03
C LEU A 68 4.40 -9.18 -9.93
N VAL A 69 4.85 -8.51 -10.99
CA VAL A 69 5.72 -9.13 -11.99
C VAL A 69 7.20 -8.93 -11.69
N ALA A 70 7.53 -8.02 -10.78
CA ALA A 70 8.91 -7.75 -10.39
C ALA A 70 9.24 -8.48 -9.10
N GLU A 71 10.51 -8.82 -8.92
CA GLU A 71 11.01 -9.44 -7.69
C GLU A 71 11.02 -8.41 -6.57
N PRO A 72 10.26 -8.59 -5.49
CA PRO A 72 10.30 -7.66 -4.37
C PRO A 72 11.56 -7.86 -3.55
N THR A 73 12.12 -6.75 -3.06
CA THR A 73 13.30 -6.78 -2.19
C THR A 73 12.99 -6.09 -0.87
N PRO A 74 13.54 -6.61 0.25
CA PRO A 74 13.28 -5.97 1.54
C PRO A 74 13.71 -4.51 1.55
N LEU A 75 12.86 -3.64 2.09
CA LEU A 75 13.15 -2.22 2.16
C LEU A 75 13.26 -1.73 3.60
N CYS A 76 12.20 -1.88 4.37
CA CYS A 76 12.17 -1.38 5.75
C CYS A 76 10.98 -1.94 6.50
N ARG A 77 10.89 -1.60 7.77
CA ARG A 77 9.72 -1.85 8.60
C ARG A 77 9.22 -0.52 9.13
N VAL A 78 7.91 -0.32 9.10
CA VAL A 78 7.30 0.87 9.67
C VAL A 78 6.29 0.45 10.74
N ARG A 79 6.19 1.26 11.78
CA ARG A 79 5.23 1.01 12.85
C ARG A 79 4.06 1.95 12.68
N GLN A 80 2.87 1.38 12.53
CA GLN A 80 1.64 2.16 12.44
C GLN A 80 1.06 2.39 13.83
N SER A 81 0.08 3.30 13.92
CA SER A 81 -0.64 3.54 15.16
C SER A 81 -1.26 2.22 15.65
N GLY A 82 -1.27 2.02 16.96
CA GLY A 82 -1.71 0.76 17.54
C GLY A 82 -0.62 -0.31 17.63
N GLY A 83 0.61 0.01 17.21
CA GLY A 83 1.75 -0.90 17.34
C GLY A 83 1.90 -1.92 16.22
N LYS A 84 1.04 -1.87 15.21
CA LYS A 84 1.11 -2.78 14.08
C LYS A 84 2.36 -2.51 13.24
N ILE A 85 3.11 -3.58 12.92
CA ILE A 85 4.33 -3.46 12.13
C ILE A 85 4.04 -3.89 10.70
N VAL A 86 4.47 -3.08 9.74
CA VAL A 86 4.37 -3.38 8.32
C VAL A 86 5.78 -3.60 7.78
N GLU A 87 6.02 -4.80 7.24
CA GLU A 87 7.26 -5.09 6.53
C GLU A 87 7.07 -4.63 5.09
N VAL A 88 7.92 -3.70 4.64
CA VAL A 88 7.80 -3.08 3.33
C VAL A 88 8.85 -3.64 2.40
N PHE A 89 8.39 -4.06 1.23
CA PHE A 89 9.25 -4.56 0.15
C PHE A 89 9.15 -3.59 -1.02
N ALA A 90 10.26 -3.29 -1.66
CA ALA A 90 10.29 -2.43 -2.84
C ALA A 90 10.36 -3.27 -4.10
N ALA A 91 9.69 -2.83 -5.15
CA ALA A 91 9.74 -3.48 -6.45
C ALA A 91 9.65 -2.41 -7.55
N GLU A 92 10.45 -2.56 -8.58
CA GLU A 92 10.43 -1.64 -9.72
C GLU A 92 9.63 -2.24 -10.85
N ALA A 93 8.50 -1.63 -11.17
CA ALA A 93 7.63 -2.07 -12.26
C ALA A 93 6.63 -0.97 -12.58
N ASP A 94 5.96 -1.11 -13.72
CA ASP A 94 4.89 -0.20 -14.07
C ASP A 94 3.54 -0.79 -13.67
N PHE A 95 2.53 0.06 -13.65
CA PHE A 95 1.15 -0.32 -13.34
C PHE A 95 0.24 0.77 -13.90
N ASP A 96 -0.83 0.37 -14.58
CA ASP A 96 -1.81 1.32 -15.09
C ASP A 96 -2.91 1.53 -14.04
N PRO A 97 -2.96 2.71 -13.39
CA PRO A 97 -3.97 2.96 -12.35
C PRO A 97 -5.41 2.80 -12.82
N ALA A 98 -5.65 2.97 -14.13
CA ALA A 98 -7.00 2.79 -14.68
C ALA A 98 -7.48 1.34 -14.63
N THR A 99 -6.56 0.38 -14.45
CA THR A 99 -6.92 -1.04 -14.38
C THR A 99 -7.12 -1.52 -12.94
N LEU A 100 -7.08 -0.63 -11.98
CA LEU A 100 -7.24 -0.99 -10.57
C LEU A 100 -8.53 -1.78 -10.35
N LYS A 101 -8.39 -2.95 -9.71
CA LYS A 101 -9.53 -3.79 -9.35
C LYS A 101 -9.19 -4.51 -8.06
N SER A 102 -9.55 -3.90 -6.94
CA SER A 102 -9.27 -4.49 -5.64
C SER A 102 -10.35 -5.49 -5.24
N THR A 103 -10.01 -6.36 -4.29
CA THR A 103 -11.00 -7.16 -3.59
C THR A 103 -11.89 -6.22 -2.78
N GLU A 104 -13.06 -6.73 -2.39
CA GLU A 104 -14.04 -5.96 -1.65
C GLU A 104 -14.13 -6.46 -0.21
N PHE A 105 -14.56 -5.57 0.68
CA PHE A 105 -14.90 -5.92 2.05
C PHE A 105 -16.34 -5.56 2.31
N GLU A 106 -16.92 -6.19 3.32
CA GLU A 106 -18.32 -5.98 3.70
C GLU A 106 -18.37 -5.30 5.06
N MET A 107 -19.25 -4.30 5.18
CA MET A 107 -19.49 -3.65 6.47
C MET A 107 -20.91 -3.15 6.56
N GLU A 108 -21.37 -2.97 7.78
CA GLU A 108 -22.68 -2.38 8.04
C GLU A 108 -22.62 -0.89 7.72
N TRP A 109 -23.46 -0.45 6.81
CA TRP A 109 -23.54 0.97 6.47
C TRP A 109 -24.96 1.33 6.03
N PRO A 110 -25.59 2.41 6.51
CA PRO A 110 -25.08 3.28 7.59
C PRO A 110 -24.92 2.53 8.92
N PRO A 111 -24.17 3.10 9.88
CA PRO A 111 -24.00 2.47 11.18
C PRO A 111 -25.36 2.16 11.83
N ARG A 112 -25.47 0.97 12.41
CA ARG A 112 -26.68 0.50 13.09
C ARG A 112 -27.92 0.38 12.21
N SER A 113 -27.71 0.30 10.87
CA SER A 113 -28.84 0.15 9.93
C SER A 113 -29.26 -1.29 9.74
N GLY A 114 -28.41 -2.25 10.09
CA GLY A 114 -28.61 -3.65 9.80
C GLY A 114 -28.36 -4.00 8.32
N GLN A 115 -27.91 -3.04 7.52
CA GLN A 115 -27.64 -3.24 6.09
C GLN A 115 -26.17 -3.47 5.85
N LEU A 116 -25.83 -4.60 5.24
CA LEU A 116 -24.46 -4.91 4.85
C LEU A 116 -24.22 -4.40 3.43
N ARG A 117 -23.12 -3.68 3.23
CA ARG A 117 -22.71 -3.17 1.93
C ARG A 117 -21.27 -3.55 1.64
N ARG A 118 -20.96 -3.71 0.36
CA ARG A 118 -19.62 -4.07 -0.09
C ARG A 118 -18.93 -2.84 -0.66
N PHE A 119 -17.66 -2.69 -0.29
CA PHE A 119 -16.83 -1.58 -0.75
C PHE A 119 -15.47 -2.13 -1.20
N PRO A 120 -14.82 -1.51 -2.19
CA PRO A 120 -13.49 -1.95 -2.57
C PRO A 120 -12.48 -1.63 -1.45
N GLU A 121 -11.50 -2.49 -1.26
CA GLU A 121 -10.40 -2.22 -0.32
C GLU A 121 -9.61 -0.98 -0.78
N ALA A 122 -9.46 -0.81 -2.09
CA ALA A 122 -8.85 0.38 -2.69
C ALA A 122 -9.78 0.90 -3.78
N ASP A 123 -10.10 2.18 -3.74
CA ASP A 123 -11.00 2.77 -4.74
C ASP A 123 -10.25 3.56 -5.82
N ARG A 124 -9.00 3.94 -5.58
CA ARG A 124 -8.16 4.64 -6.55
C ARG A 124 -6.70 4.25 -6.38
N ALA A 125 -5.97 4.29 -7.46
CA ALA A 125 -4.52 4.15 -7.44
C ALA A 125 -3.92 5.33 -8.20
N ARG A 126 -2.74 5.78 -7.79
CA ARG A 126 -2.11 6.93 -8.41
C ARG A 126 -0.59 6.88 -8.23
N TRP A 127 0.12 7.19 -9.31
CA TRP A 127 1.56 7.42 -9.25
C TRP A 127 1.81 8.81 -8.70
N MET A 128 2.73 8.90 -7.74
CA MET A 128 3.09 10.18 -7.12
C MET A 128 4.60 10.31 -7.07
N THR A 129 5.10 11.52 -7.28
CA THR A 129 6.50 11.81 -6.99
C THR A 129 6.75 11.62 -5.51
N LEU A 130 8.02 11.50 -5.11
CA LEU A 130 8.33 11.38 -3.67
C LEU A 130 7.84 12.59 -2.88
N ALA A 131 7.93 13.79 -3.46
CA ALA A 131 7.43 15.00 -2.80
C ALA A 131 5.92 14.97 -2.59
N GLU A 132 5.16 14.54 -3.63
CA GLU A 132 3.71 14.41 -3.50
C GLU A 132 3.36 13.34 -2.47
N ALA A 133 4.05 12.19 -2.54
CA ALA A 133 3.79 11.07 -1.65
C ALA A 133 3.99 11.45 -0.18
N ARG A 134 5.03 12.24 0.11
CA ARG A 134 5.27 12.70 1.50
C ARG A 134 4.10 13.48 2.06
N ARG A 135 3.39 14.21 1.21
CA ARG A 135 2.23 15.00 1.62
C ARG A 135 0.95 14.17 1.67
N MET A 136 0.78 13.24 0.71
CA MET A 136 -0.48 12.54 0.53
C MET A 136 -0.59 11.25 1.33
N MET A 137 0.52 10.67 1.75
CA MET A 137 0.57 9.41 2.47
C MET A 137 0.14 9.51 3.92
N LEU A 138 -0.36 8.40 4.45
CA LEU A 138 -0.50 8.23 5.90
C LEU A 138 0.82 8.57 6.57
N GLU A 139 0.77 9.37 7.62
CA GLU A 139 1.96 9.83 8.32
C GLU A 139 2.83 8.66 8.80
N SER A 140 2.21 7.61 9.33
CA SER A 140 2.94 6.45 9.85
C SER A 140 3.70 5.68 8.77
N GLN A 141 3.33 5.83 7.50
CA GLN A 141 4.01 5.15 6.40
C GLN A 141 5.08 5.99 5.73
N ARG A 142 5.15 7.29 6.01
CA ARG A 142 6.11 8.19 5.36
C ARG A 142 7.59 7.77 5.48
N PRO A 143 8.03 7.15 6.58
CA PRO A 143 9.45 6.74 6.67
C PRO A 143 9.90 5.80 5.57
N MET A 144 8.99 5.06 4.93
CA MET A 144 9.38 4.16 3.83
C MET A 144 9.90 4.93 2.61
N LEU A 145 9.47 6.19 2.44
CA LEU A 145 9.94 7.01 1.32
C LEU A 145 11.42 7.37 1.50
N ASP A 146 11.83 7.65 2.73
CA ASP A 146 13.24 7.92 3.02
C ASP A 146 14.09 6.68 2.81
N ALA A 147 13.56 5.51 3.19
CA ALA A 147 14.24 4.24 2.97
C ALA A 147 14.41 3.95 1.48
N LEU A 148 13.38 4.21 0.68
CA LEU A 148 13.46 4.04 -0.77
C LEU A 148 14.50 4.98 -1.37
N GLU A 149 14.47 6.24 -0.99
CA GLU A 149 15.41 7.23 -1.49
C GLU A 149 16.85 6.82 -1.19
N ALA A 150 17.12 6.37 0.03
CA ALA A 150 18.44 5.92 0.43
C ALA A 150 18.88 4.69 -0.38
N LYS A 151 17.96 3.74 -0.59
CA LYS A 151 18.24 2.54 -1.39
C LYS A 151 18.60 2.90 -2.83
N LEU A 152 17.84 3.80 -3.45
CA LEU A 152 18.08 4.19 -4.83
C LEU A 152 19.40 4.95 -4.98
N GLN A 153 19.77 5.75 -4.00
CA GLN A 153 21.06 6.44 -4.00
C GLN A 153 22.23 5.45 -3.92
N SER A 154 22.08 4.39 -3.13
CA SER A 154 23.14 3.39 -2.99
C SER A 154 23.33 2.52 -4.24
N MET A 155 22.38 2.55 -5.15
CA MET A 155 22.44 1.78 -6.40
C MET A 155 23.13 2.53 -7.54
N ARG A 156 23.56 3.75 -7.31
CA ARG A 156 24.25 4.57 -8.31
C ARG A 156 25.75 4.28 -8.34
#